data_1e35d37e2608ebcdfc024a6bc196f315
#
_entry.id   1e35d37e2608ebcdfc024a6bc196f315
#
_cell.length_a   1.000
_cell.length_b   1.000
_cell.length_c   1.000
_cell.angle_alpha   90.00
_cell.angle_beta   90.00
_cell.angle_gamma   90.00
#
_symmetry.space_group_name_H-M   'P 1'
#
loop_
_entity.id
_entity.type
_entity.pdbx_description
1 polymer ?
#
loop_
_entity_poly.entity_id
_entity_poly.type
_entity_poly.pdbx_seq_one_letter_code
_entity_poly.pdbx_strand_id
1 'polypeptide(L)'
;MKHALPLERDGVAALLPHSAPALLVDRVLSFDGRAIHAQVHIAPDWDVFRGHFPERPILPGVLMIEMVAQTGALIGIKGDMVQKGAFLAFTGIDKARFRRPVVPGETLDLHAELQSVRRNIYRFTGRAECDGQPALTVEFLASPLSF
;
A
#
# COMPACT_ATOMS: atom_id res chain seq x y z
N MET A 1 3.25 -2.65 23.05
CA MET A 1 3.69 -3.32 21.83
C MET A 1 2.49 -3.69 21.00
N LYS A 2 2.48 -3.25 19.83
CA LYS A 2 1.27 -3.42 19.05
C LYS A 2 1.24 -4.77 18.36
N HIS A 3 2.09 -4.96 17.43
CA HIS A 3 2.07 -6.17 16.64
C HIS A 3 3.51 -6.55 16.32
N ALA A 4 3.86 -7.78 16.60
CA ALA A 4 5.19 -8.28 16.31
C ALA A 4 5.47 -8.23 14.81
N LEU A 5 6.69 -7.89 14.45
CA LEU A 5 7.14 -7.88 13.07
C LEU A 5 8.05 -9.09 12.81
N PRO A 6 8.05 -9.66 11.61
CA PRO A 6 7.20 -9.27 10.49
C PRO A 6 5.74 -9.62 10.73
N LEU A 7 4.85 -8.81 10.16
CA LEU A 7 3.41 -9.02 10.23
C LEU A 7 2.98 -9.70 8.93
N GLU A 8 2.46 -10.91 9.02
CA GLU A 8 2.06 -11.67 7.84
C GLU A 8 0.63 -11.29 7.40
N ARG A 9 0.15 -11.89 6.32
CA ARG A 9 -1.09 -11.47 5.69
C ARG A 9 -2.30 -11.45 6.63
N ASP A 10 -2.45 -12.47 7.48
CA ASP A 10 -3.56 -12.49 8.43
C ASP A 10 -3.50 -11.31 9.41
N GLY A 11 -2.29 -10.96 9.83
CA GLY A 11 -2.10 -9.81 10.70
C GLY A 11 -2.39 -8.49 10.00
N VAL A 12 -2.01 -8.38 8.73
CA VAL A 12 -2.34 -7.19 7.93
C VAL A 12 -3.85 -7.08 7.76
N ALA A 13 -4.51 -8.20 7.42
CA ALA A 13 -5.95 -8.24 7.25
C ALA A 13 -6.70 -7.88 8.53
N ALA A 14 -6.11 -8.19 9.69
CA ALA A 14 -6.72 -7.86 10.97
C ALA A 14 -6.67 -6.36 11.28
N LEU A 15 -5.78 -5.61 10.64
CA LEU A 15 -5.62 -4.18 10.88
C LEU A 15 -6.36 -3.31 9.87
N LEU A 16 -6.30 -3.67 8.60
CA LEU A 16 -6.92 -2.88 7.53
C LEU A 16 -8.39 -3.24 7.39
N PRO A 17 -9.24 -2.30 6.92
CA PRO A 17 -10.64 -2.62 6.61
C PRO A 17 -10.79 -3.45 5.34
N HIS A 18 -9.74 -3.51 4.54
CA HIS A 18 -9.73 -4.23 3.26
C HIS A 18 -9.78 -5.74 3.45
N SER A 19 -10.38 -6.43 2.50
CA SER A 19 -10.32 -7.89 2.41
C SER A 19 -10.16 -8.28 0.94
N ALA A 20 -9.82 -9.55 0.72
CA ALA A 20 -9.65 -10.03 -0.65
C ALA A 20 -10.92 -9.79 -1.47
N PRO A 21 -10.82 -9.40 -2.75
CA PRO A 21 -9.59 -9.23 -3.52
C PRO A 21 -8.97 -7.83 -3.42
N ALA A 22 -9.50 -6.94 -2.59
CA ALA A 22 -9.03 -5.55 -2.50
C ALA A 22 -7.81 -5.39 -1.58
N LEU A 23 -7.50 -6.37 -0.73
CA LEU A 23 -6.33 -6.31 0.13
C LEU A 23 -5.08 -6.64 -0.68
N LEU A 24 -4.21 -5.66 -0.84
CA LEU A 24 -3.05 -5.74 -1.73
C LEU A 24 -1.71 -5.61 -0.99
N VAL A 25 -1.68 -5.87 0.29
CA VAL A 25 -0.43 -5.91 1.09
C VAL A 25 -0.33 -7.29 1.72
N ASP A 26 0.77 -7.98 1.48
CA ASP A 26 0.95 -9.34 2.00
C ASP A 26 1.58 -9.37 3.37
N ARG A 27 2.57 -8.50 3.61
CA ARG A 27 3.29 -8.52 4.89
C ARG A 27 3.95 -7.18 5.17
N VAL A 28 4.19 -6.90 6.45
CA VAL A 28 4.93 -5.73 6.90
C VAL A 28 6.24 -6.20 7.50
N LEU A 29 7.35 -5.64 7.04
CA LEU A 29 8.69 -6.02 7.46
C LEU A 29 9.25 -5.10 8.55
N SER A 30 8.99 -3.80 8.45
CA SER A 30 9.49 -2.84 9.41
C SER A 30 8.56 -1.64 9.55
N PHE A 31 8.62 -1.02 10.72
CA PHE A 31 7.82 0.17 11.03
C PHE A 31 8.51 0.90 12.19
N ASP A 32 8.76 2.20 12.02
CA ASP A 32 9.43 3.01 13.05
C ASP A 32 8.54 4.10 13.63
N GLY A 33 7.23 4.08 13.34
CA GLY A 33 6.28 5.09 13.76
C GLY A 33 5.96 6.13 12.70
N ARG A 34 6.83 6.29 11.71
CA ARG A 34 6.66 7.26 10.63
C ARG A 34 6.84 6.62 9.27
N ALA A 35 7.80 5.71 9.13
CA ALA A 35 8.08 5.02 7.88
C ALA A 35 7.76 3.54 8.02
N ILE A 36 7.28 2.93 6.95
CA ILE A 36 6.88 1.53 6.93
C ILE A 36 7.37 0.88 5.64
N HIS A 37 7.82 -0.36 5.76
CA HIS A 37 8.20 -1.20 4.63
C HIS A 37 7.33 -2.45 4.63
N ALA A 38 6.63 -2.66 3.54
CA ALA A 38 5.75 -3.81 3.34
C ALA A 38 6.10 -4.50 2.02
N GLN A 39 5.48 -5.64 1.78
CA GLN A 39 5.67 -6.38 0.52
C GLN A 39 4.34 -6.93 0.03
N VAL A 40 4.26 -7.08 -1.29
CA VAL A 40 3.19 -7.80 -1.95
C VAL A 40 3.77 -8.63 -3.09
N HIS A 41 3.35 -9.90 -3.17
CA HIS A 41 3.68 -10.76 -4.30
C HIS A 41 2.60 -10.62 -5.36
N ILE A 42 3.01 -10.32 -6.59
CA ILE A 42 2.10 -10.12 -7.71
C ILE A 42 1.77 -11.49 -8.29
N ALA A 43 0.72 -12.11 -7.79
CA ALA A 43 0.39 -13.48 -8.14
C ALA A 43 -0.17 -13.56 -9.56
N PRO A 44 0.30 -14.53 -10.36
CA PRO A 44 -0.15 -14.67 -11.75
C PRO A 44 -1.64 -14.98 -11.90
N ASP A 45 -2.28 -15.50 -10.84
CA ASP A 45 -3.69 -15.87 -10.88
C ASP A 45 -4.65 -14.74 -10.50
N TRP A 46 -4.16 -13.53 -10.29
CA TRP A 46 -5.06 -12.40 -10.04
C TRP A 46 -5.95 -12.17 -11.25
N ASP A 47 -7.25 -12.01 -10.97
CA ASP A 47 -8.25 -11.90 -12.02
C ASP A 47 -7.99 -10.74 -13.01
N VAL A 48 -7.38 -9.66 -12.54
CA VAL A 48 -7.08 -8.50 -13.37
C VAL A 48 -6.21 -8.85 -14.59
N PHE A 49 -5.35 -9.88 -14.46
CA PHE A 49 -4.45 -10.27 -15.55
C PHE A 49 -5.15 -10.99 -16.71
N ARG A 50 -6.39 -11.42 -16.51
CA ARG A 50 -7.17 -11.99 -17.61
C ARG A 50 -7.51 -10.96 -18.66
N GLY A 51 -7.57 -9.69 -18.26
CA GLY A 51 -7.94 -8.61 -19.14
C GLY A 51 -6.87 -7.55 -19.39
N HIS A 52 -5.83 -7.52 -18.53
CA HIS A 52 -4.85 -6.43 -18.59
C HIS A 52 -3.43 -6.99 -18.68
N PHE A 53 -3.00 -7.55 -19.78
CA PHE A 53 -3.71 -7.75 -21.03
C PHE A 53 -3.70 -9.24 -21.38
N PRO A 54 -4.67 -9.75 -22.14
CA PRO A 54 -4.82 -11.21 -22.32
C PRO A 54 -3.56 -11.95 -22.74
N GLU A 55 -2.77 -11.38 -23.65
CA GLU A 55 -1.56 -12.04 -24.14
C GLU A 55 -0.28 -11.50 -23.48
N ARG A 56 -0.40 -10.44 -22.70
CA ARG A 56 0.76 -9.81 -22.06
C ARG A 56 0.34 -9.18 -20.75
N PRO A 57 0.27 -10.00 -19.69
CA PRO A 57 -0.18 -9.48 -18.39
C PRO A 57 0.80 -8.45 -17.83
N ILE A 58 0.26 -7.30 -17.46
CA ILE A 58 1.00 -6.22 -16.80
C ILE A 58 0.14 -5.72 -15.66
N LEU A 59 0.74 -5.46 -14.52
CA LEU A 59 0.03 -4.91 -13.39
C LEU A 59 -0.43 -3.49 -13.74
N PRO A 60 -1.75 -3.19 -13.63
CA PRO A 60 -2.21 -1.81 -13.80
C PRO A 60 -1.47 -0.90 -12.82
N GLY A 61 -0.86 0.17 -13.36
CA GLY A 61 -0.04 1.07 -12.53
C GLY A 61 -0.82 1.66 -11.38
N VAL A 62 -2.11 1.97 -11.58
CA VAL A 62 -2.94 2.57 -10.52
C VAL A 62 -3.13 1.64 -9.32
N LEU A 63 -3.00 0.32 -9.50
CA LEU A 63 -3.05 -0.61 -8.37
C LEU A 63 -1.81 -0.46 -7.48
N MET A 64 -0.67 -0.06 -8.03
CA MET A 64 0.50 0.22 -7.19
C MET A 64 0.24 1.41 -6.27
N ILE A 65 -0.49 2.41 -6.73
CA ILE A 65 -0.88 3.54 -5.87
C ILE A 65 -1.75 3.02 -4.73
N GLU A 66 -2.69 2.15 -5.03
CA GLU A 66 -3.54 1.55 -3.99
C GLU A 66 -2.71 0.74 -2.98
N MET A 67 -1.73 -0.04 -3.44
CA MET A 67 -0.83 -0.81 -2.58
C MET A 67 -0.07 0.09 -1.62
N VAL A 68 0.48 1.18 -2.14
CA VAL A 68 1.24 2.14 -1.33
C VAL A 68 0.31 2.87 -0.36
N ALA A 69 -0.93 3.17 -0.78
CA ALA A 69 -1.90 3.81 0.10
C ALA A 69 -2.31 2.91 1.27
N GLN A 70 -2.52 1.62 1.01
CA GLN A 70 -2.81 0.67 2.08
C GLN A 70 -1.63 0.56 3.05
N THR A 71 -0.41 0.58 2.51
CA THR A 71 0.80 0.58 3.32
C THR A 71 0.86 1.83 4.21
N GLY A 72 0.52 2.99 3.65
CA GLY A 72 0.46 4.23 4.42
C GLY A 72 -0.61 4.22 5.51
N ALA A 73 -1.77 3.61 5.23
CA ALA A 73 -2.84 3.49 6.21
C ALA A 73 -2.38 2.70 7.44
N LEU A 74 -1.52 1.71 7.23
CA LEU A 74 -0.96 0.92 8.34
C LEU A 74 -0.12 1.77 9.28
N ILE A 75 0.49 2.84 8.80
CA ILE A 75 1.24 3.77 9.68
C ILE A 75 0.30 4.34 10.74
N GLY A 76 -0.85 4.85 10.32
CA GLY A 76 -1.81 5.43 11.25
C GLY A 76 -2.37 4.41 12.23
N ILE A 77 -2.65 3.21 11.75
CA ILE A 77 -3.24 2.16 12.59
C ILE A 77 -2.22 1.60 13.57
N LYS A 78 -1.02 1.25 13.11
CA LYS A 78 0.04 0.74 13.99
C LYS A 78 0.54 1.80 14.96
N GLY A 79 0.47 3.07 14.58
CA GLY A 79 0.86 4.19 15.42
C GLY A 79 -0.24 4.68 16.35
N ASP A 80 -1.39 4.02 16.38
CA ASP A 80 -2.56 4.40 17.20
C ASP A 80 -3.11 5.79 16.89
N MET A 81 -2.88 6.29 15.67
CA MET A 81 -3.47 7.57 15.24
C MET A 81 -4.90 7.39 14.80
N VAL A 82 -5.21 6.21 14.25
CA VAL A 82 -6.56 5.82 13.85
C VAL A 82 -6.85 4.44 14.40
N GLN A 83 -8.12 4.11 14.52
CA GLN A 83 -8.54 2.81 15.06
C GLN A 83 -8.27 1.70 14.06
N LYS A 84 -8.04 0.50 14.60
CA LYS A 84 -7.96 -0.72 13.82
C LYS A 84 -9.21 -0.86 12.97
N GLY A 85 -9.02 -1.16 11.68
CA GLY A 85 -10.13 -1.27 10.72
C GLY A 85 -10.70 0.05 10.25
N ALA A 86 -10.07 1.17 10.61
CA ALA A 86 -10.53 2.49 10.17
C ALA A 86 -10.46 2.64 8.65
N PHE A 87 -11.42 3.37 8.11
CA PHE A 87 -11.47 3.69 6.69
C PHE A 87 -10.74 4.99 6.44
N LEU A 88 -9.69 4.93 5.62
CA LEU A 88 -9.00 6.11 5.12
C LEU A 88 -9.25 6.20 3.61
N ALA A 89 -9.63 7.38 3.16
CA ALA A 89 -9.87 7.61 1.74
C ALA A 89 -8.90 8.62 1.18
N PHE A 90 -8.52 8.43 -0.07
CA PHE A 90 -7.74 9.43 -0.79
C PHE A 90 -8.48 10.75 -0.84
N THR A 91 -7.78 11.84 -0.56
CA THR A 91 -8.27 13.20 -0.83
C THR A 91 -7.43 13.88 -1.92
N GLY A 92 -6.27 13.33 -2.24
CA GLY A 92 -5.46 13.84 -3.33
C GLY A 92 -4.31 12.90 -3.64
N ILE A 93 -3.90 12.88 -4.90
CA ILE A 93 -2.74 12.13 -5.38
C ILE A 93 -1.91 13.09 -6.21
N ASP A 94 -0.64 13.23 -5.86
CA ASP A 94 0.27 14.15 -6.52
C ASP A 94 1.53 13.43 -6.97
N LYS A 95 2.12 13.94 -8.05
CA LYS A 95 3.46 13.54 -8.50
C LYS A 95 3.60 12.03 -8.67
N ALA A 96 2.53 11.38 -9.13
CA ALA A 96 2.61 9.95 -9.45
C ALA A 96 3.45 9.75 -10.70
N ARG A 97 4.49 8.91 -10.58
CA ARG A 97 5.38 8.59 -11.68
C ARG A 97 5.54 7.09 -11.76
N PHE A 98 5.14 6.53 -12.90
CA PHE A 98 5.27 5.11 -13.18
C PHE A 98 6.58 4.90 -13.93
N ARG A 99 7.53 4.23 -13.28
CA ARG A 99 8.92 4.21 -13.73
C ARG A 99 9.33 2.94 -14.47
N ARG A 100 8.58 1.85 -14.26
CA ARG A 100 8.76 0.61 -15.00
C ARG A 100 7.49 -0.23 -14.90
N PRO A 101 7.22 -1.08 -15.91
CA PRO A 101 6.11 -2.02 -15.79
C PRO A 101 6.43 -3.11 -14.77
N VAL A 102 5.39 -3.62 -14.12
CA VAL A 102 5.46 -4.73 -13.19
C VAL A 102 4.65 -5.89 -13.77
N VAL A 103 5.21 -7.08 -13.72
CA VAL A 103 4.59 -8.25 -14.32
C VAL A 103 4.31 -9.32 -13.26
N PRO A 104 3.36 -10.25 -13.55
CA PRO A 104 3.07 -11.33 -12.61
C PRO A 104 4.31 -12.12 -12.23
N GLY A 105 4.38 -12.56 -10.98
CA GLY A 105 5.51 -13.29 -10.44
C GLY A 105 6.53 -12.42 -9.72
N GLU A 106 6.49 -11.11 -9.94
CA GLU A 106 7.39 -10.20 -9.23
C GLU A 106 6.87 -9.90 -7.82
N THR A 107 7.78 -9.58 -6.93
CA THR A 107 7.44 -9.12 -5.57
C THR A 107 7.81 -7.65 -5.45
N LEU A 108 6.86 -6.84 -5.00
CA LEU A 108 7.08 -5.42 -4.81
C LEU A 108 7.40 -5.13 -3.35
N ASP A 109 8.40 -4.31 -3.13
CA ASP A 109 8.63 -3.65 -1.86
C ASP A 109 7.85 -2.35 -1.85
N LEU A 110 7.04 -2.17 -0.83
CA LEU A 110 6.17 -1.02 -0.68
C LEU A 110 6.68 -0.17 0.47
N HIS A 111 6.96 1.09 0.20
CA HIS A 111 7.44 2.02 1.21
C HIS A 111 6.49 3.21 1.30
N ALA A 112 6.17 3.60 2.51
CA ALA A 112 5.42 4.83 2.74
C ALA A 112 6.00 5.54 3.95
N GLU A 113 5.93 6.86 3.93
CA GLU A 113 6.36 7.69 5.04
C GLU A 113 5.33 8.78 5.29
N LEU A 114 4.93 8.92 6.55
CA LEU A 114 4.01 9.97 6.95
C LEU A 114 4.78 11.28 7.08
N GLN A 115 4.37 12.30 6.33
CA GLN A 115 5.01 13.60 6.33
C GLN A 115 4.37 14.56 7.34
N SER A 116 3.04 14.56 7.40
CA SER A 116 2.33 15.46 8.30
C SER A 116 0.89 14.99 8.50
N VAL A 117 0.32 15.43 9.62
CA VAL A 117 -1.11 15.29 9.89
C VAL A 117 -1.62 16.67 10.27
N ARG A 118 -2.55 17.22 9.49
CA ARG A 118 -3.15 18.53 9.75
C ARG A 118 -4.64 18.46 9.47
N ARG A 119 -5.45 18.80 10.46
CA ARG A 119 -6.92 18.87 10.31
C ARG A 119 -7.47 17.56 9.73
N ASN A 120 -6.99 16.43 10.25
CA ASN A 120 -7.37 15.10 9.80
C ASN A 120 -6.93 14.76 8.37
N ILE A 121 -6.02 15.53 7.78
CA ILE A 121 -5.45 15.20 6.49
C ILE A 121 -4.04 14.64 6.72
N TYR A 122 -3.84 13.41 6.30
CA TYR A 122 -2.58 12.68 6.41
C TYR A 122 -1.86 12.80 5.07
N ARG A 123 -0.66 13.34 5.10
CA ARG A 123 0.17 13.49 3.90
C ARG A 123 1.28 12.47 3.93
N PHE A 124 1.40 11.72 2.83
CA PHE A 124 2.39 10.65 2.70
C PHE A 124 3.23 10.84 1.45
N THR A 125 4.46 10.35 1.53
CA THR A 125 5.24 10.01 0.34
C THR A 125 5.34 8.49 0.28
N GLY A 126 5.43 7.94 -0.92
CA GLY A 126 5.53 6.51 -1.05
C GLY A 126 6.17 6.07 -2.35
N ARG A 127 6.58 4.82 -2.37
CA ARG A 127 7.15 4.21 -3.57
C ARG A 127 6.94 2.71 -3.55
N ALA A 128 6.92 2.13 -4.74
CA ALA A 128 6.95 0.68 -4.94
C ALA A 128 8.22 0.37 -5.72
N GLU A 129 8.92 -0.68 -5.29
CA GLU A 129 10.20 -1.09 -5.88
C GLU A 129 10.19 -2.57 -6.18
N CYS A 130 10.88 -2.96 -7.25
CA CYS A 130 11.14 -4.36 -7.54
C CYS A 130 12.64 -4.53 -7.67
N ASP A 131 13.23 -5.40 -6.86
CA ASP A 131 14.69 -5.63 -6.83
C ASP A 131 15.47 -4.32 -6.70
N GLY A 132 14.99 -3.42 -5.84
CA GLY A 132 15.64 -2.13 -5.59
C GLY A 132 15.41 -1.07 -6.65
N GLN A 133 14.71 -1.38 -7.74
CA GLN A 133 14.41 -0.43 -8.80
C GLN A 133 13.01 0.15 -8.62
N PRO A 134 12.87 1.48 -8.64
CA PRO A 134 11.55 2.08 -8.47
C PRO A 134 10.63 1.75 -9.64
N ALA A 135 9.41 1.31 -9.31
CA ALA A 135 8.33 1.11 -10.27
C ALA A 135 7.32 2.25 -10.18
N LEU A 136 7.15 2.82 -8.99
CA LEU A 136 6.25 3.94 -8.73
C LEU A 136 6.86 4.84 -7.68
N THR A 137 6.74 6.15 -7.88
CA THR A 137 6.92 7.14 -6.82
C THR A 137 5.68 8.02 -6.80
N VAL A 138 5.22 8.42 -5.60
CA VAL A 138 3.94 9.13 -5.46
C VAL A 138 3.89 9.90 -4.15
N GLU A 139 3.12 10.99 -4.13
CA GLU A 139 2.69 11.65 -2.90
C GLU A 139 1.18 11.58 -2.84
N PHE A 140 0.62 11.40 -1.66
CA PHE A 140 -0.82 11.33 -1.54
C PHE A 140 -1.31 11.86 -0.21
N LEU A 141 -2.58 12.24 -0.21
CA LEU A 141 -3.31 12.72 0.95
C LEU A 141 -4.44 11.75 1.23
N ALA A 142 -4.70 11.50 2.50
CA ALA A 142 -5.82 10.68 2.91
C ALA A 142 -6.46 11.25 4.16
N SER A 143 -7.74 10.95 4.36
CA SER A 143 -8.49 11.35 5.55
C SER A 143 -9.35 10.21 6.04
N PRO A 144 -9.56 10.10 7.37
CA PRO A 144 -10.50 9.12 7.89
C PRO A 144 -11.92 9.40 7.39
N LEU A 145 -12.64 8.32 7.08
CA LEU A 145 -14.05 8.40 6.73
C LEU A 145 -14.91 8.01 7.92
N SER A 146 -16.04 8.70 8.07
CA SER A 146 -17.08 8.35 9.02
C SER A 146 -18.36 7.98 8.26
N PHE A 147 -18.98 6.87 8.67
CA PHE A 147 -20.26 6.42 8.09
C PHE A 147 -21.33 6.42 9.15
#